data_07af457aa601874982bf0743f72697d2
#
_entry.id   07af457aa601874982bf0743f72697d2
#
_cell.length_a   1.000
_cell.length_b   1.000
_cell.length_c   1.000
_cell.angle_alpha   90.00
_cell.angle_beta   90.00
_cell.angle_gamma   90.00
#
_symmetry.space_group_name_H-M   'P 1'
#
loop_
_entity.id
_entity.type
_entity.pdbx_description
1 polymer ?
#
loop_
_entity_poly.entity_id
_entity_poly.type
_entity_poly.pdbx_seq_one_letter_code
_entity_poly.pdbx_strand_id
1 'polypeptide(L)'
;NRPRLVSHHEGLVASGIGKSFGGKRVVRNVSMQLKRGEAVGLLGPNGAGKTTTFHILVGLLPADEGNVQFDGTEITDLPVFQRARLGLGYLPQESSIFRGLTVEQNIRAVLETTEGSKEDHDAILDDLMAEFSIAHLRNTSAVNLSGGERRRLEIARALAMRPTFLLLDEPL
;
A
#
# COMPACT_ATOMS: atom_id res chain seq x y z
N ASN A 1 -33.40 -2.05 17.02
CA ASN A 1 -32.45 -1.62 15.98
C ASN A 1 -31.87 -0.27 16.39
N ARG A 2 -30.82 -0.30 17.20
CA ARG A 2 -30.10 0.95 17.56
C ARG A 2 -29.13 1.25 16.40
N PRO A 3 -29.11 2.48 15.86
CA PRO A 3 -28.09 2.86 14.89
C PRO A 3 -26.72 2.70 15.57
N ARG A 4 -25.83 1.93 14.93
CA ARG A 4 -24.43 1.85 15.33
C ARG A 4 -23.86 3.25 15.14
N LEU A 5 -23.46 3.91 16.21
CA LEU A 5 -22.69 5.14 16.15
C LEU A 5 -21.39 4.77 15.41
N VAL A 6 -21.25 5.21 14.16
CA VAL A 6 -20.00 5.11 13.42
C VAL A 6 -19.00 5.97 14.18
N SER A 7 -18.01 5.33 14.81
CA SER A 7 -16.98 6.09 15.51
C SER A 7 -16.24 6.94 14.47
N HIS A 8 -16.01 8.21 14.76
CA HIS A 8 -15.29 9.14 13.89
C HIS A 8 -13.83 8.75 13.63
N HIS A 9 -13.38 7.60 14.11
CA HIS A 9 -12.01 7.10 14.07
C HIS A 9 -11.82 5.85 13.21
N GLU A 10 -12.85 5.40 12.47
CA GLU A 10 -12.70 4.27 11.55
C GLU A 10 -12.03 4.73 10.25
N GLY A 11 -10.98 4.02 9.85
CA GLY A 11 -10.21 4.29 8.65
C GLY A 11 -8.80 4.81 8.93
N LEU A 12 -8.18 5.38 7.91
CA LEU A 12 -6.86 6.00 8.01
C LEU A 12 -7.04 7.50 8.27
N VAL A 13 -6.46 7.98 9.36
CA VAL A 13 -6.51 9.39 9.77
C VAL A 13 -5.09 9.91 9.96
N ALA A 14 -4.76 10.99 9.27
CA ALA A 14 -3.53 11.74 9.51
C ALA A 14 -3.90 13.14 10.03
N SER A 15 -3.23 13.60 11.07
CA SER A 15 -3.50 14.87 11.72
C SER A 15 -2.23 15.69 11.88
N GLY A 16 -2.19 16.84 11.23
CA GLY A 16 -1.11 17.82 11.40
C GLY A 16 0.27 17.34 10.95
N ILE A 17 0.36 16.44 9.97
CA ILE A 17 1.62 15.86 9.50
C ILE A 17 2.54 16.96 8.99
N GLY A 18 3.77 16.96 9.51
CA GLY A 18 4.85 17.84 9.08
C GLY A 18 6.16 17.09 8.84
N LYS A 19 6.93 17.56 7.83
CA LYS A 19 8.25 16.98 7.51
C LYS A 19 9.17 18.04 6.92
N SER A 20 10.41 18.04 7.39
CA SER A 20 11.48 18.89 6.86
C SER A 20 12.72 18.07 6.50
N PHE A 21 13.43 18.52 5.49
CA PHE A 21 14.73 17.98 5.08
C PHE A 21 15.74 19.11 4.95
N GLY A 22 16.87 19.01 5.66
CA GLY A 22 17.93 20.01 5.61
C GLY A 22 17.43 21.44 5.90
N GLY A 23 16.48 21.61 6.85
CA GLY A 23 15.88 22.88 7.19
C GLY A 23 14.77 23.36 6.22
N LYS A 24 14.53 22.67 5.11
CA LYS A 24 13.44 22.98 4.18
C LYS A 24 12.21 22.18 4.53
N ARG A 25 11.10 22.86 4.83
CA ARG A 25 9.81 22.22 5.12
C ARG A 25 9.14 21.76 3.83
N VAL A 26 8.97 20.44 3.70
CA VAL A 26 8.40 19.77 2.49
C VAL A 26 6.93 19.43 2.70
N VAL A 27 6.55 18.97 3.90
CA VAL A 27 5.16 18.72 4.28
C VAL A 27 4.79 19.69 5.41
N ARG A 28 3.64 20.36 5.27
CA ARG A 28 3.21 21.41 6.19
C ARG A 28 1.80 21.16 6.69
N ASN A 29 1.66 20.71 7.92
CA ASN A 29 0.38 20.57 8.62
C ASN A 29 -0.70 19.87 7.77
N VAL A 30 -0.35 18.75 7.16
CA VAL A 30 -1.28 17.97 6.33
C VAL A 30 -2.18 17.14 7.22
N SER A 31 -3.49 17.32 7.05
CA SER A 31 -4.50 16.48 7.72
C SER A 31 -5.43 15.89 6.66
N MET A 32 -5.72 14.61 6.80
CA MET A 32 -6.60 13.87 5.90
C MET A 32 -7.26 12.71 6.61
N GLN A 33 -8.40 12.30 6.10
CA GLN A 33 -9.11 11.11 6.53
C GLN A 33 -9.55 10.32 5.32
N LEU A 34 -9.37 9.00 5.40
CA LEU A 34 -9.84 8.05 4.41
C LEU A 34 -10.68 6.99 5.12
N LYS A 35 -11.97 6.91 4.77
CA LYS A 35 -12.91 5.91 5.30
C LYS A 35 -12.94 4.68 4.41
N ARG A 36 -13.47 3.57 4.96
CA ARG A 36 -13.68 2.35 4.18
C ARG A 36 -14.62 2.62 3.01
N GLY A 37 -14.23 2.15 1.81
CA GLY A 37 -14.99 2.36 0.58
C GLY A 37 -14.84 3.74 -0.06
N GLU A 38 -14.05 4.64 0.52
CA GLU A 38 -13.72 5.92 -0.09
C GLU A 38 -12.47 5.83 -0.98
N ALA A 39 -12.46 6.62 -2.06
CA ALA A 39 -11.26 6.91 -2.83
C ALA A 39 -10.93 8.41 -2.68
N VAL A 40 -9.74 8.70 -2.20
CA VAL A 40 -9.26 10.09 -2.00
C VAL A 40 -8.04 10.32 -2.88
N GLY A 41 -8.07 11.38 -3.68
CA GLY A 41 -6.96 11.83 -4.52
C GLY A 41 -6.13 12.92 -3.85
N LEU A 42 -4.82 12.73 -3.74
CA LEU A 42 -3.89 13.76 -3.32
C LEU A 42 -3.29 14.42 -4.57
N LEU A 43 -3.77 15.61 -4.88
CA LEU A 43 -3.38 16.35 -6.08
C LEU A 43 -2.40 17.48 -5.75
N GLY A 44 -1.52 17.77 -6.70
CA GLY A 44 -0.57 18.86 -6.59
C GLY A 44 0.60 18.72 -7.56
N PRO A 45 1.38 19.79 -7.79
CA PRO A 45 2.54 19.75 -8.66
C PRO A 45 3.63 18.82 -8.14
N ASN A 46 4.59 18.49 -9.02
CA ASN A 46 5.79 17.77 -8.61
C ASN A 46 6.55 18.57 -7.55
N GLY A 47 7.06 17.87 -6.52
CA GLY A 47 7.73 18.51 -5.39
C GLY A 47 6.81 19.13 -4.32
N ALA A 48 5.48 18.97 -4.44
CA ALA A 48 4.51 19.46 -3.44
C ALA A 48 4.48 18.64 -2.14
N GLY A 49 5.32 17.59 -2.02
CA GLY A 49 5.36 16.73 -0.83
C GLY A 49 4.38 15.55 -0.85
N LYS A 50 3.74 15.26 -1.99
CA LYS A 50 2.81 14.12 -2.13
C LYS A 50 3.45 12.79 -1.75
N THR A 51 4.52 12.40 -2.46
CA THR A 51 5.25 11.15 -2.18
C THR A 51 5.79 11.11 -0.75
N THR A 52 6.29 12.23 -0.22
CA THR A 52 6.72 12.34 1.18
C THR A 52 5.56 12.05 2.14
N THR A 53 4.38 12.60 1.87
CA THR A 53 3.17 12.33 2.66
C THR A 53 2.79 10.84 2.58
N PHE A 54 2.78 10.24 1.39
CA PHE A 54 2.55 8.79 1.23
C PHE A 54 3.55 7.96 2.03
N HIS A 55 4.85 8.28 1.96
CA HIS A 55 5.89 7.57 2.71
C HIS A 55 5.68 7.66 4.23
N ILE A 56 5.19 8.80 4.73
CA ILE A 56 4.85 8.96 6.15
C ILE A 56 3.63 8.08 6.50
N LEU A 57 2.58 8.11 5.68
CA LEU A 57 1.37 7.32 5.90
C LEU A 57 1.63 5.82 5.93
N VAL A 58 2.52 5.31 5.06
CA VAL A 58 2.86 3.88 5.00
C VAL A 58 3.96 3.45 5.97
N GLY A 59 4.64 4.41 6.63
CA GLY A 59 5.69 4.11 7.62
C GLY A 59 7.08 3.90 7.03
N LEU A 60 7.33 4.36 5.80
CA LEU A 60 8.66 4.40 5.19
C LEU A 60 9.50 5.58 5.66
N LEU A 61 8.85 6.63 6.14
CA LEU A 61 9.47 7.86 6.60
C LEU A 61 8.79 8.32 7.91
N PRO A 62 9.54 8.67 8.96
CA PRO A 62 8.96 9.24 10.17
C PRO A 62 8.48 10.67 9.92
N ALA A 63 7.34 11.04 10.50
CA ALA A 63 6.89 12.43 10.59
C ALA A 63 7.75 13.17 11.62
N ASP A 64 7.95 14.48 11.40
CA ASP A 64 8.56 15.35 12.42
C ASP A 64 7.48 15.93 13.34
N GLU A 65 6.25 16.06 12.85
CA GLU A 65 5.09 16.59 13.56
C GLU A 65 3.83 15.80 13.14
N GLY A 66 2.82 15.83 14.00
CA GLY A 66 1.53 15.21 13.76
C GLY A 66 1.50 13.73 14.06
N ASN A 67 0.38 13.10 13.76
CA ASN A 67 0.16 11.69 14.03
C ASN A 67 -0.65 10.99 12.94
N VAL A 68 -0.52 9.66 12.89
CA VAL A 68 -1.27 8.79 11.99
C VAL A 68 -1.98 7.72 12.82
N GLN A 69 -3.28 7.55 12.58
CA GLN A 69 -4.10 6.53 13.20
C GLN A 69 -4.74 5.63 12.14
N PHE A 70 -4.90 4.37 12.47
CA PHE A 70 -5.56 3.38 11.63
C PHE A 70 -6.60 2.62 12.46
N ASP A 71 -7.89 2.75 12.08
CA ASP A 71 -9.04 2.22 12.83
C ASP A 71 -8.98 2.56 14.33
N GLY A 72 -8.63 3.80 14.65
CA GLY A 72 -8.51 4.31 16.02
C GLY A 72 -7.22 3.94 16.76
N THR A 73 -6.36 3.14 16.15
CA THR A 73 -5.06 2.76 16.73
C THR A 73 -3.98 3.72 16.24
N GLU A 74 -3.18 4.27 17.15
CA GLU A 74 -2.02 5.09 16.83
C GLU A 74 -0.95 4.24 16.14
N ILE A 75 -0.53 4.65 14.93
CA ILE A 75 0.46 3.94 14.13
C ILE A 75 1.65 4.81 13.72
N THR A 76 1.76 6.02 14.23
CA THR A 76 2.77 7.01 13.81
C THR A 76 4.19 6.45 13.81
N ASP A 77 4.57 5.72 14.86
CA ASP A 77 5.90 5.15 15.03
C ASP A 77 6.03 3.70 14.53
N LEU A 78 4.96 3.13 14.00
CA LEU A 78 5.00 1.75 13.48
C LEU A 78 5.71 1.71 12.12
N PRO A 79 6.67 0.79 11.93
CA PRO A 79 7.33 0.59 10.65
C PRO A 79 6.38 -0.02 9.61
N VAL A 80 6.74 0.11 8.34
CA VAL A 80 5.93 -0.31 7.19
C VAL A 80 5.38 -1.74 7.30
N PHE A 81 6.19 -2.70 7.75
CA PHE A 81 5.75 -4.10 7.83
C PHE A 81 4.66 -4.34 8.89
N GLN A 82 4.67 -3.57 9.99
CA GLN A 82 3.62 -3.64 11.00
C GLN A 82 2.32 -2.99 10.49
N ARG A 83 2.40 -1.86 9.79
CA ARG A 83 1.24 -1.22 9.16
C ARG A 83 0.64 -2.11 8.07
N ALA A 84 1.47 -2.79 7.29
CA ALA A 84 1.02 -3.75 6.29
C ALA A 84 0.21 -4.91 6.93
N ARG A 85 0.66 -5.45 8.07
CA ARG A 85 -0.08 -6.47 8.83
C ARG A 85 -1.42 -5.98 9.37
N LEU A 86 -1.56 -4.69 9.64
CA LEU A 86 -2.83 -4.08 10.02
C LEU A 86 -3.79 -3.91 8.84
N GLY A 87 -3.30 -4.09 7.60
CA GLY A 87 -4.10 -3.99 6.38
C GLY A 87 -3.85 -2.74 5.55
N LEU A 88 -2.76 -2.01 5.78
CA LEU A 88 -2.39 -0.84 4.99
C LEU A 88 -1.42 -1.25 3.87
N GLY A 89 -1.93 -1.38 2.64
CA GLY A 89 -1.14 -1.67 1.44
C GLY A 89 -0.55 -0.41 0.80
N TYR A 90 0.56 -0.58 0.09
CA TYR A 90 1.21 0.49 -0.65
C TYR A 90 1.69 0.01 -2.01
N LEU A 91 1.38 0.76 -3.05
CA LEU A 91 1.87 0.55 -4.40
C LEU A 91 2.71 1.77 -4.79
N PRO A 92 4.05 1.65 -4.80
CA PRO A 92 4.96 2.75 -5.11
C PRO A 92 4.90 3.13 -6.59
N GLN A 93 5.37 4.36 -6.89
CA GLN A 93 5.58 4.84 -8.25
C GLN A 93 6.66 4.00 -8.98
N GLU A 94 7.77 3.72 -8.29
CA GLU A 94 8.85 2.91 -8.85
C GLU A 94 8.54 1.42 -8.79
N SER A 95 9.07 0.68 -9.77
CA SER A 95 8.88 -0.77 -9.85
C SER A 95 9.46 -1.49 -8.63
N SER A 96 8.62 -2.27 -7.97
CA SER A 96 8.95 -3.01 -6.75
C SER A 96 9.06 -4.53 -6.95
N ILE A 97 9.05 -5.02 -8.20
CA ILE A 97 9.11 -6.47 -8.48
C ILE A 97 10.47 -7.08 -8.11
N PHE A 98 10.45 -8.34 -7.73
CA PHE A 98 11.65 -9.15 -7.57
C PHE A 98 12.10 -9.64 -8.96
N ARG A 99 13.06 -8.95 -9.57
CA ARG A 99 13.48 -9.17 -10.96
C ARG A 99 14.00 -10.57 -11.23
N GLY A 100 14.65 -11.21 -10.26
CA GLY A 100 15.20 -12.56 -10.37
C GLY A 100 14.19 -13.69 -10.19
N LEU A 101 12.93 -13.36 -9.89
CA LEU A 101 11.85 -14.31 -9.65
C LEU A 101 10.89 -14.36 -10.85
N THR A 102 10.16 -15.49 -11.01
CA THR A 102 9.06 -15.58 -11.95
C THR A 102 7.84 -14.78 -11.47
N VAL A 103 6.83 -14.63 -12.33
CA VAL A 103 5.55 -14.01 -11.96
C VAL A 103 4.92 -14.72 -10.76
N GLU A 104 4.81 -16.06 -10.80
CA GLU A 104 4.31 -16.86 -9.69
C GLU A 104 5.11 -16.63 -8.41
N GLN A 105 6.43 -16.74 -8.48
CA GLN A 105 7.31 -16.58 -7.33
C GLN A 105 7.22 -15.20 -6.70
N ASN A 106 7.00 -14.16 -7.50
CA ASN A 106 6.79 -12.79 -7.01
C ASN A 106 5.56 -12.68 -6.11
N ILE A 107 4.44 -13.31 -6.48
CA ILE A 107 3.19 -13.28 -5.69
C ILE A 107 3.35 -14.22 -4.50
N ARG A 108 3.88 -15.42 -4.71
CA ARG A 108 4.07 -16.43 -3.66
C ARG A 108 4.95 -15.92 -2.52
N ALA A 109 6.04 -15.20 -2.82
CA ALA A 109 6.92 -14.62 -1.80
C ALA A 109 6.18 -13.67 -0.84
N VAL A 110 5.13 -13.00 -1.31
CA VAL A 110 4.27 -12.17 -0.46
C VAL A 110 3.28 -13.03 0.32
N LEU A 111 2.63 -14.00 -0.32
CA LEU A 111 1.67 -14.89 0.34
C LEU A 111 2.31 -15.66 1.50
N GLU A 112 3.55 -16.10 1.36
CA GLU A 112 4.30 -16.81 2.42
C GLU A 112 4.51 -15.97 3.69
N THR A 113 4.34 -14.65 3.62
CA THR A 113 4.38 -13.75 4.78
C THR A 113 3.02 -13.62 5.47
N THR A 114 1.96 -14.17 4.89
CA THR A 114 0.59 -14.12 5.42
C THR A 114 0.23 -15.43 6.11
N GLU A 115 -0.80 -15.38 6.95
CA GLU A 115 -1.38 -16.58 7.54
C GLU A 115 -2.21 -17.34 6.49
N GLY A 116 -2.19 -18.65 6.56
CA GLY A 116 -2.95 -19.53 5.67
C GLY A 116 -2.22 -20.84 5.38
N SER A 117 -2.96 -21.83 4.89
CA SER A 117 -2.38 -23.07 4.42
C SER A 117 -1.76 -22.90 3.02
N LYS A 118 -0.99 -23.89 2.59
CA LYS A 118 -0.45 -23.87 1.21
C LYS A 118 -1.59 -23.87 0.18
N GLU A 119 -2.64 -24.63 0.45
CA GLU A 119 -3.83 -24.72 -0.41
C GLU A 119 -4.55 -23.36 -0.53
N ASP A 120 -4.65 -22.61 0.59
CA ASP A 120 -5.22 -21.26 0.59
C ASP A 120 -4.36 -20.31 -0.26
N HIS A 121 -3.04 -20.37 -0.09
CA HIS A 121 -2.10 -19.55 -0.86
C HIS A 121 -2.13 -19.88 -2.36
N ASP A 122 -2.24 -21.18 -2.72
CA ASP A 122 -2.35 -21.60 -4.12
C ASP A 122 -3.65 -21.09 -4.76
N ALA A 123 -4.77 -21.14 -4.04
CA ALA A 123 -6.04 -20.60 -4.51
C ALA A 123 -5.99 -19.08 -4.73
N ILE A 124 -5.46 -18.32 -3.76
CA ILE A 124 -5.30 -16.87 -3.87
C ILE A 124 -4.37 -16.51 -5.04
N LEU A 125 -3.29 -17.25 -5.21
CA LEU A 125 -2.35 -17.05 -6.30
C LEU A 125 -3.04 -17.21 -7.66
N ASP A 126 -3.79 -18.29 -7.84
CA ASP A 126 -4.50 -18.58 -9.09
C ASP A 126 -5.56 -17.52 -9.40
N ASP A 127 -6.34 -17.11 -8.39
CA ASP A 127 -7.34 -16.05 -8.51
C ASP A 127 -6.71 -14.72 -8.93
N LEU A 128 -5.64 -14.29 -8.26
CA LEU A 128 -4.93 -13.05 -8.61
C LEU A 128 -4.34 -13.08 -10.02
N MET A 129 -3.75 -14.22 -10.40
CA MET A 129 -3.18 -14.35 -11.74
C MET A 129 -4.24 -14.33 -12.85
N ALA A 130 -5.42 -14.87 -12.58
CA ALA A 130 -6.57 -14.82 -13.48
C ALA A 130 -7.16 -13.40 -13.56
N GLU A 131 -7.41 -12.76 -12.41
CA GLU A 131 -7.98 -11.42 -12.32
C GLU A 131 -7.14 -10.38 -13.07
N PHE A 132 -5.82 -10.44 -12.91
CA PHE A 132 -4.90 -9.51 -13.59
C PHE A 132 -4.46 -9.99 -14.98
N SER A 133 -5.02 -11.09 -15.51
CA SER A 133 -4.70 -11.63 -16.85
C SER A 133 -3.20 -11.88 -17.05
N ILE A 134 -2.52 -12.43 -16.04
CA ILE A 134 -1.09 -12.79 -16.06
C ILE A 134 -0.83 -14.30 -15.88
N ALA A 135 -1.87 -15.12 -15.87
CA ALA A 135 -1.75 -16.57 -15.69
C ALA A 135 -0.87 -17.23 -16.76
N HIS A 136 -0.94 -16.76 -18.01
CA HIS A 136 -0.10 -17.26 -19.11
C HIS A 136 1.39 -16.91 -18.94
N LEU A 137 1.73 -16.00 -18.05
CA LEU A 137 3.08 -15.57 -17.73
C LEU A 137 3.65 -16.22 -16.47
N ARG A 138 2.94 -17.17 -15.87
CA ARG A 138 3.24 -17.82 -14.58
C ARG A 138 4.74 -18.08 -14.37
N ASN A 139 5.36 -18.75 -15.35
CA ASN A 139 6.76 -19.18 -15.30
C ASN A 139 7.72 -18.18 -15.97
N THR A 140 7.23 -17.03 -16.43
CA THR A 140 8.05 -16.01 -17.07
C THR A 140 8.84 -15.25 -16.00
N SER A 141 10.14 -15.05 -16.22
CA SER A 141 10.95 -14.21 -15.35
C SER A 141 10.44 -12.76 -15.39
N ALA A 142 10.32 -12.13 -14.23
CA ALA A 142 9.77 -10.79 -14.10
C ALA A 142 10.56 -9.72 -14.85
N VAL A 143 11.85 -9.96 -15.12
CA VAL A 143 12.70 -9.06 -15.93
C VAL A 143 12.23 -8.96 -17.39
N ASN A 144 11.56 -10.00 -17.91
CA ASN A 144 11.12 -10.10 -19.31
C ASN A 144 9.70 -9.53 -19.52
N LEU A 145 9.04 -9.04 -18.48
CA LEU A 145 7.69 -8.48 -18.58
C LEU A 145 7.72 -7.11 -19.26
N SER A 146 6.73 -6.85 -20.10
CA SER A 146 6.42 -5.51 -20.58
C SER A 146 6.02 -4.58 -19.40
N GLY A 147 6.03 -3.26 -19.61
CA GLY A 147 5.65 -2.30 -18.58
C GLY A 147 4.25 -2.54 -18.03
N GLY A 148 3.27 -2.84 -18.91
CA GLY A 148 1.89 -3.12 -18.50
C GLY A 148 1.76 -4.44 -17.74
N GLU A 149 2.44 -5.50 -18.15
CA GLU A 149 2.47 -6.80 -17.44
C GLU A 149 3.12 -6.66 -16.07
N ARG A 150 4.21 -5.92 -16.00
CA ARG A 150 4.91 -5.60 -14.76
C ARG A 150 3.99 -4.87 -13.78
N ARG A 151 3.28 -3.85 -14.25
CA ARG A 151 2.34 -3.09 -13.40
C ARG A 151 1.20 -3.97 -12.88
N ARG A 152 0.67 -4.87 -13.70
CA ARG A 152 -0.33 -5.85 -13.26
C ARG A 152 0.20 -6.80 -12.19
N LEU A 153 1.44 -7.27 -12.33
CA LEU A 153 2.11 -8.08 -11.30
C LEU A 153 2.29 -7.32 -9.99
N GLU A 154 2.71 -6.05 -10.05
CA GLU A 154 2.86 -5.20 -8.86
C GLU A 154 1.55 -5.02 -8.10
N ILE A 155 0.45 -4.78 -8.82
CA ILE A 155 -0.89 -4.66 -8.23
C ILE A 155 -1.32 -5.99 -7.62
N ALA A 156 -1.16 -7.11 -8.32
CA ALA A 156 -1.48 -8.43 -7.81
C ALA A 156 -0.71 -8.73 -6.50
N ARG A 157 0.57 -8.40 -6.43
CA ARG A 157 1.37 -8.52 -5.21
C ARG A 157 0.87 -7.65 -4.07
N ALA A 158 0.52 -6.41 -4.34
CA ALA A 158 -0.02 -5.51 -3.32
C ALA A 158 -1.35 -6.03 -2.74
N LEU A 159 -2.18 -6.67 -3.57
CA LEU A 159 -3.45 -7.26 -3.16
C LEU A 159 -3.30 -8.64 -2.49
N ALA A 160 -2.18 -9.34 -2.69
CA ALA A 160 -1.94 -10.64 -2.09
C ALA A 160 -1.99 -10.62 -0.54
N MET A 161 -1.63 -9.50 0.07
CA MET A 161 -1.76 -9.30 1.52
C MET A 161 -3.19 -8.96 1.97
N ARG A 162 -4.16 -8.90 1.06
CA ARG A 162 -5.56 -8.52 1.32
C ARG A 162 -5.69 -7.22 2.12
N PRO A 163 -5.08 -6.11 1.66
CA PRO A 163 -5.14 -4.86 2.37
C PRO A 163 -6.58 -4.34 2.46
N THR A 164 -6.93 -3.72 3.59
CA THR A 164 -8.21 -3.03 3.75
C THR A 164 -8.16 -1.60 3.22
N PHE A 165 -6.95 -1.03 3.15
CA PHE A 165 -6.65 0.26 2.52
C PHE A 165 -5.43 0.12 1.62
N LEU A 166 -5.48 0.74 0.46
CA LEU A 166 -4.39 0.74 -0.50
C LEU A 166 -4.01 2.18 -0.86
N LEU A 167 -2.77 2.54 -0.62
CA LEU A 167 -2.19 3.80 -1.05
C LEU A 167 -1.47 3.60 -2.39
N LEU A 168 -1.84 4.41 -3.38
CA LEU A 168 -1.29 4.36 -4.73
C LEU A 168 -0.52 5.66 -4.99
N ASP A 169 0.79 5.56 -5.20
CA ASP A 169 1.62 6.71 -5.55
C ASP A 169 1.84 6.72 -7.07
N GLU A 170 1.20 7.67 -7.75
CA GLU A 170 1.18 7.80 -9.22
C GLU A 170 0.85 6.48 -9.95
N PRO A 171 -0.39 5.98 -9.85
CA PRO A 171 -0.75 4.65 -10.35
C PRO A 171 -0.77 4.52 -11.88
N LEU A 172 -0.71 5.62 -12.63
CA LEU A 172 -0.83 5.68 -14.10
C LEU A 172 0.40 6.33 -14.74
#